data_3aa0accfb5f13ef33459c450f9952436
#
_entry.id   3aa0accfb5f13ef33459c450f9952436
#
_cell.length_a   1.000
_cell.length_b   1.000
_cell.length_c   1.000
_cell.angle_alpha   90.00
_cell.angle_beta   90.00
_cell.angle_gamma   90.00
#
_symmetry.space_group_name_H-M   'P 1'
#
loop_
_entity.id
_entity.type
_entity.pdbx_description
1 polymer ?
#
loop_
_entity_poly.entity_id
_entity_poly.type
_entity_poly.pdbx_seq_one_letter_code
_entity_poly.pdbx_strand_id
1 'polypeptide(L)' 'MCEASAYVLKNGQEELLLSDVDIVEPEGEGWRLINIFGEQKVINADIQRLNLVDHKIILVER' A
#
# COMPACT_ATOMS: atom_id res chain seq x y z
N MET A 1 -14.69 -0.69 -10.03
CA MET A 1 -13.98 -0.99 -8.80
C MET A 1 -12.56 -0.47 -8.89
N CYS A 2 -12.12 0.28 -7.89
CA CYS A 2 -10.78 0.88 -7.92
C CYS A 2 -9.78 -0.07 -7.28
N GLU A 3 -8.91 -0.61 -8.09
CA GLU A 3 -7.83 -1.47 -7.61
C GLU A 3 -6.54 -0.67 -7.67
N ALA A 4 -5.84 -0.59 -6.57
CA ALA A 4 -4.64 0.21 -6.48
C ALA A 4 -3.44 -0.69 -6.23
N SER A 5 -2.29 -0.27 -6.75
CA SER A 5 -1.03 -0.96 -6.45
C SER A 5 -0.34 -0.23 -5.31
N ALA A 6 0.08 -0.98 -4.31
CA ALA A 6 0.78 -0.43 -3.16
C ALA A 6 2.27 -0.60 -3.35
N TYR A 7 3.00 0.49 -3.15
CA TYR A 7 4.45 0.53 -3.27
C TYR A 7 5.05 1.01 -1.97
N VAL A 8 6.22 0.49 -1.63
CA VAL A 8 6.99 0.99 -0.51
C VAL A 8 8.21 1.71 -1.05
N LEU A 9 8.46 2.89 -0.51
CA LEU A 9 9.60 3.71 -0.94
C LEU A 9 10.82 3.34 -0.13
N LYS A 10 11.86 2.86 -0.79
CA LYS A 10 13.13 2.48 -0.17
C LYS A 10 14.26 3.13 -0.93
N ASN A 11 15.08 3.89 -0.23
CA ASN A 11 16.25 4.54 -0.83
C ASN A 11 15.89 5.33 -2.07
N GLY A 12 14.74 6.02 -2.05
CA GLY A 12 14.28 6.82 -3.16
C GLY A 12 13.66 6.04 -4.31
N GLN A 13 13.47 4.73 -4.14
CA GLN A 13 12.89 3.88 -5.18
C GLN A 13 11.59 3.25 -4.70
N GLU A 14 10.64 3.17 -5.60
CA GLU A 14 9.35 2.53 -5.32
C GLU A 14 9.45 1.05 -5.64
N GLU A 15 9.13 0.23 -4.65
CA GLU A 15 9.09 -1.23 -4.83
C GLU A 15 7.66 -1.71 -4.65
N LEU A 16 7.19 -2.52 -5.57
CA LEU A 16 5.84 -3.06 -5.48
C LEU A 16 5.69 -3.94 -4.25
N LEU A 17 4.71 -3.62 -3.41
CA LEU A 17 4.43 -4.37 -2.20
C LEU A 17 3.28 -5.34 -2.43
N LEU A 18 2.19 -4.84 -3.00
CA LEU A 18 1.00 -5.64 -3.23
C LEU A 18 0.20 -5.01 -4.36
N SER A 19 -0.23 -5.82 -5.33
CA SER A 19 -1.04 -5.34 -6.44
C SER A 19 -2.52 -5.56 -6.16
N ASP A 20 -3.36 -4.80 -6.85
CA ASP A 20 -4.82 -4.95 -6.84
C ASP A 20 -5.40 -4.84 -5.43
N VAL A 21 -4.90 -3.87 -4.67
CA VAL A 21 -5.35 -3.61 -3.30
C VAL A 21 -6.73 -2.98 -3.33
N ASP A 22 -7.67 -3.54 -2.58
CA ASP A 22 -8.99 -2.95 -2.47
C ASP A 22 -9.36 -2.55 -1.03
N ILE A 23 -8.61 -2.99 -0.04
CA ILE A 23 -8.85 -2.63 1.35
C ILE A 23 -7.55 -2.18 1.99
N VAL A 24 -7.60 -1.03 2.67
CA VAL A 24 -6.48 -0.51 3.45
C VAL A 24 -7.04 -0.17 4.82
N GLU A 25 -6.53 -0.81 5.86
CA GLU A 25 -7.00 -0.63 7.23
C GLU A 25 -5.84 -0.34 8.16
N PRO A 26 -6.06 0.47 9.21
CA PRO A 26 -5.02 0.62 10.23
C PRO A 26 -4.80 -0.70 10.97
N GLU A 27 -3.54 -0.98 11.25
CA GLU A 27 -3.18 -2.18 12.00
C GLU A 27 -1.96 -1.86 12.86
N GLY A 28 -2.15 -1.80 14.18
CA GLY A 28 -1.07 -1.41 15.06
C GLY A 28 -0.58 0.00 14.72
N GLU A 29 0.72 0.14 14.47
CA GLU A 29 1.29 1.42 14.08
C GLU A 29 1.43 1.56 12.57
N GLY A 30 0.86 0.66 11.83
CA GLY A 30 0.97 0.67 10.39
C GLY A 30 -0.36 0.39 9.72
N TRP A 31 -0.28 -0.34 8.62
CA TRP A 31 -1.44 -0.57 7.76
C TRP A 31 -1.51 -2.02 7.34
N ARG A 32 -2.73 -2.52 7.22
CA ARG A 32 -3.00 -3.81 6.59
C ARG A 32 -3.58 -3.55 5.21
N LEU A 33 -2.97 -4.15 4.23
CA LEU A 33 -3.40 -4.04 2.83
C LEU A 33 -3.94 -5.39 2.40
N ILE A 34 -5.11 -5.39 1.79
CA ILE A 34 -5.75 -6.63 1.33
C ILE A 34 -6.10 -6.43 -0.13
N ASN A 35 -5.72 -7.38 -0.96
CA ASN A 35 -6.02 -7.27 -2.38
C ASN A 35 -7.26 -8.07 -2.75
N ILE A 36 -7.64 -8.00 -4.03
CA ILE A 36 -8.86 -8.64 -4.51
C ILE A 36 -8.80 -10.18 -4.44
N PHE A 37 -7.62 -10.74 -4.30
CA PHE A 37 -7.42 -12.18 -4.18
C PHE A 37 -7.36 -12.64 -2.72
N GLY A 38 -7.54 -11.74 -1.77
CA GLY A 38 -7.48 -12.06 -0.35
C GLY A 38 -6.09 -12.10 0.23
N GLU A 39 -5.07 -11.75 -0.55
CA GLU A 39 -3.71 -11.67 -0.02
C GLU A 39 -3.60 -10.44 0.87
N GLN A 40 -2.86 -10.59 1.98
CA GLN A 40 -2.73 -9.53 2.96
C GLN A 40 -1.26 -9.23 3.26
N LYS A 41 -0.99 -7.95 3.47
CA LYS A 41 0.31 -7.49 3.92
C LYS A 41 0.10 -6.51 5.06
N VAL A 42 0.86 -6.68 6.14
CA VAL A 42 0.87 -5.72 7.25
C VAL A 42 2.25 -5.08 7.27
N ILE A 43 2.28 -3.76 7.24
CA ILE A 43 3.54 -3.04 7.18
C ILE A 43 3.52 -1.85 8.14
N ASN A 44 4.60 -1.68 8.89
CA ASN A 44 4.79 -0.52 9.77
C ASN A 44 5.32 0.62 8.94
N ALA A 45 4.42 1.40 8.39
CA ALA A 45 4.77 2.44 7.43
C ALA A 45 3.77 3.58 7.53
N ASP A 46 4.17 4.73 7.01
CA ASP A 46 3.27 5.85 6.84
C ASP A 46 2.84 5.93 5.40
N ILE A 47 1.59 6.32 5.17
CA ILE A 47 1.13 6.59 3.82
C ILE A 47 1.69 7.93 3.42
N GLN A 48 2.56 7.95 2.43
CA GLN A 48 3.13 9.18 1.94
C GLN A 48 2.25 9.85 0.91
N ARG A 49 1.62 9.05 0.06
CA ARG A 49 0.81 9.61 -1.03
C ARG A 49 -0.22 8.58 -1.49
N LEU A 50 -1.41 9.07 -1.76
CA LEU A 50 -2.45 8.33 -2.47
C LEU A 50 -2.66 9.03 -3.80
N ASN A 51 -2.29 8.37 -4.88
CA ASN A 51 -2.52 8.90 -6.22
C ASN A 51 -3.70 8.16 -6.83
N LEU A 52 -4.87 8.78 -6.75
CA LEU A 52 -6.10 8.11 -7.14
C LEU A 52 -6.28 8.02 -8.65
N VAL A 53 -5.64 8.92 -9.39
CA VAL A 53 -5.68 8.86 -10.85
C VAL A 53 -4.85 7.68 -11.35
N ASP A 54 -3.66 7.49 -10.78
CA ASP A 54 -2.77 6.41 -11.17
C ASP A 54 -3.02 5.13 -10.40
N HIS A 55 -3.97 5.15 -9.46
CA HIS A 55 -4.28 4.00 -8.62
C HIS A 55 -3.05 3.49 -7.87
N LYS A 56 -2.33 4.42 -7.26
CA LYS A 56 -1.10 4.10 -6.51
C LYS A 56 -1.22 4.49 -5.05
N ILE A 57 -0.70 3.64 -4.19
CA ILE A 57 -0.54 3.92 -2.76
C ILE A 57 0.95 3.86 -2.47
N ILE A 58 1.51 4.97 -2.01
CA ILE A 58 2.95 5.05 -1.73
C ILE A 58 3.14 5.08 -0.22
N LEU A 59 3.88 4.12 0.29
CA LEU A 59 4.16 3.97 1.71
C LEU A 59 5.64 4.17 1.97
N VAL A 60 5.96 4.71 3.14
CA VAL A 60 7.35 4.86 3.59
C VAL A 60 7.49 4.11 4.89
N GLU A 61 8.40 3.16 4.96
CA GLU A 61 8.65 2.40 6.18
C GLU A 61 9.20 3.29 7.29
N ARG A 62 8.77 3.01 8.49
CA ARG A 62 9.27 3.70 9.67
C ARG A 62 10.58 3.10 10.14
#